data_2009982207b97a43f7f4af17f2b45738
#
_entry.id   2009982207b97a43f7f4af17f2b45738
#
_cell.length_a   1.000
_cell.length_b   1.000
_cell.length_c   1.000
_cell.angle_alpha   90.00
_cell.angle_beta   90.00
_cell.angle_gamma   90.00
#
_symmetry.space_group_name_H-M   'P 1'
#
loop_
_entity.id
_entity.type
_entity.pdbx_description
1 polymer ?
#
loop_
_entity_poly.entity_id
_entity_poly.type
_entity_poly.pdbx_seq_one_letter_code
_entity_poly.pdbx_strand_id
1 'polypeptide(L)'
;MGTALERAFASIFIIVLGYFLKRVGLFGKDDYDVAAKICMNVTLPAAIITGFGSYEQDYSLFIVVLLGALCNAAMIAAAWFITARSARKERIFQLFALPGYQIGTFTLPYIGGILGPYGILVTCMFDMGNALFACGGTYAIVSASPAVEGAERLPVKELIKRVFSTVPFLIYIIAMVWVSLGLTVPGWLLVLAAPIGAANAFVAMFMIGMMIEIRPVSYTHLR
;
A
#
# COMPACT_ATOMS: atom_id res chain seq x y z
N MET A 1 9.35 -15.99 -20.58
CA MET A 1 9.31 -15.07 -19.39
C MET A 1 9.79 -13.70 -19.85
N GLY A 2 8.97 -12.67 -19.79
CA GLY A 2 9.38 -11.32 -20.16
C GLY A 2 10.46 -10.78 -19.23
N THR A 3 11.32 -9.91 -19.75
CA THR A 3 12.34 -9.24 -18.94
C THR A 3 11.69 -8.28 -17.92
N ALA A 4 12.41 -7.89 -16.86
CA ALA A 4 11.93 -6.90 -15.88
C ALA A 4 11.47 -5.59 -16.58
N LEU A 5 12.15 -5.23 -17.67
CA LEU A 5 11.83 -4.06 -18.47
C LEU A 5 10.47 -4.18 -19.18
N GLU A 6 10.17 -5.34 -19.79
CA GLU A 6 8.88 -5.59 -20.44
C GLU A 6 7.71 -5.50 -19.44
N ARG A 7 7.91 -6.00 -18.23
CA ARG A 7 6.92 -5.90 -17.15
C ARG A 7 6.71 -4.48 -16.66
N ALA A 8 7.80 -3.69 -16.58
CA ALA A 8 7.70 -2.27 -16.27
C ALA A 8 6.90 -1.52 -17.35
N PHE A 9 7.18 -1.79 -18.62
CA PHE A 9 6.42 -1.22 -19.73
C PHE A 9 4.94 -1.63 -19.68
N ALA A 10 4.63 -2.90 -19.38
CA ALA A 10 3.26 -3.35 -19.22
C ALA A 10 2.53 -2.61 -18.09
N SER A 11 3.19 -2.39 -16.95
CA SER A 11 2.61 -1.62 -15.83
C SER A 11 2.33 -0.18 -16.23
N ILE A 12 3.28 0.48 -16.90
CA ILE A 12 3.10 1.85 -17.41
C ILE A 12 1.95 1.89 -18.42
N PHE A 13 1.89 0.91 -19.33
CA PHE A 13 0.81 0.83 -20.32
C PHE A 13 -0.56 0.72 -19.65
N ILE A 14 -0.70 -0.09 -18.59
CA ILE A 14 -1.96 -0.25 -17.85
C ILE A 14 -2.34 1.07 -17.16
N ILE A 15 -1.37 1.79 -16.58
CA ILE A 15 -1.61 3.11 -15.97
C ILE A 15 -2.10 4.10 -17.03
N VAL A 16 -1.42 4.16 -18.19
CA VAL A 16 -1.81 5.04 -19.30
C VAL A 16 -3.20 4.66 -19.83
N LEU A 17 -3.50 3.37 -19.93
CA LEU A 17 -4.80 2.87 -20.33
C LEU A 17 -5.92 3.33 -19.37
N GLY A 18 -5.71 3.21 -18.06
CA GLY A 18 -6.66 3.68 -17.04
C GLY A 18 -6.92 5.20 -17.16
N TYR A 19 -5.85 5.99 -17.30
CA TYR A 19 -5.95 7.43 -17.55
C TYR A 19 -6.72 7.76 -18.84
N PHE A 20 -6.39 7.09 -19.94
CA PHE A 20 -7.01 7.31 -21.23
C PHE A 20 -8.50 6.98 -21.23
N LEU A 21 -8.88 5.82 -20.69
CA LEU A 21 -10.29 5.39 -20.63
C LEU A 21 -11.14 6.30 -19.74
N LYS A 22 -10.57 6.84 -18.65
CA LYS A 22 -11.20 7.91 -17.88
C LYS A 22 -11.36 9.18 -18.73
N ARG A 23 -10.35 9.55 -19.49
CA ARG A 23 -10.36 10.77 -20.29
C ARG A 23 -11.37 10.76 -21.42
N VAL A 24 -11.59 9.60 -22.03
CA VAL A 24 -12.63 9.43 -23.07
C VAL A 24 -14.04 9.28 -22.50
N GLY A 25 -14.21 9.31 -21.17
CA GLY A 25 -15.51 9.30 -20.51
C GLY A 25 -16.11 7.92 -20.31
N LEU A 26 -15.34 6.84 -20.53
CA LEU A 26 -15.81 5.48 -20.24
C LEU A 26 -15.93 5.24 -18.72
N PHE A 27 -15.07 5.90 -17.93
CA PHE A 27 -15.10 5.90 -16.47
C PHE A 27 -15.32 7.31 -15.94
N GLY A 28 -16.21 7.44 -14.95
CA GLY A 28 -16.47 8.68 -14.23
C GLY A 28 -15.38 9.02 -13.20
N LYS A 29 -15.54 10.18 -12.57
CA LYS A 29 -14.56 10.63 -11.56
C LYS A 29 -14.52 9.74 -10.33
N ASP A 30 -15.64 9.13 -9.98
CA ASP A 30 -15.80 8.33 -8.76
C ASP A 30 -15.60 6.83 -8.99
N ASP A 31 -15.43 6.40 -10.25
CA ASP A 31 -15.28 4.97 -10.59
C ASP A 31 -13.95 4.38 -10.08
N TYR A 32 -12.93 5.23 -9.81
CA TYR A 32 -11.70 4.78 -9.18
C TYR A 32 -11.96 4.21 -7.77
N ASP A 33 -12.98 4.71 -7.05
CA ASP A 33 -13.34 4.22 -5.72
C ASP A 33 -13.83 2.76 -5.78
N VAL A 34 -14.53 2.39 -6.85
CA VAL A 34 -14.95 0.99 -7.08
C VAL A 34 -13.73 0.11 -7.33
N ALA A 35 -12.81 0.56 -8.20
CA ALA A 35 -11.57 -0.15 -8.46
C ALA A 35 -10.71 -0.27 -7.19
N ALA A 36 -10.63 0.78 -6.37
CA ALA A 36 -9.93 0.78 -5.10
C ALA A 36 -10.54 -0.22 -4.10
N LYS A 37 -11.87 -0.28 -4.01
CA LYS A 37 -12.58 -1.25 -3.16
C LYS A 37 -12.31 -2.68 -3.60
N ILE A 38 -12.33 -2.96 -4.90
CA ILE A 38 -12.00 -4.28 -5.45
C ILE A 38 -10.53 -4.61 -5.15
N CYS A 39 -9.62 -3.66 -5.39
CA CYS A 39 -8.20 -3.84 -5.13
C CYS A 39 -7.95 -4.18 -3.65
N MET A 40 -8.40 -3.34 -2.74
CA MET A 40 -8.07 -3.44 -1.32
C MET A 40 -8.82 -4.56 -0.60
N ASN A 41 -10.03 -4.92 -1.01
CA ASN A 41 -10.85 -5.88 -0.28
C ASN A 41 -10.94 -7.26 -0.95
N VAL A 42 -10.49 -7.40 -2.20
CA VAL A 42 -10.61 -8.65 -2.96
C VAL A 42 -9.26 -9.08 -3.51
N THR A 43 -8.67 -8.29 -4.42
CA THR A 43 -7.49 -8.78 -5.15
C THR A 43 -6.21 -8.72 -4.33
N LEU A 44 -5.99 -7.69 -3.52
CA LEU A 44 -4.82 -7.61 -2.63
C LEU A 44 -4.86 -8.69 -1.53
N PRO A 45 -5.96 -8.91 -0.79
CA PRO A 45 -6.07 -10.06 0.11
C PRO A 45 -5.75 -11.41 -0.53
N ALA A 46 -6.25 -11.64 -1.73
CA ALA A 46 -5.95 -12.88 -2.45
C ALA A 46 -4.47 -12.98 -2.86
N ALA A 47 -3.85 -11.86 -3.28
CA ALA A 47 -2.42 -11.81 -3.56
C ALA A 47 -1.56 -12.08 -2.32
N ILE A 48 -1.97 -11.58 -1.14
CA ILE A 48 -1.32 -11.87 0.13
C ILE A 48 -1.40 -13.37 0.43
N ILE A 49 -2.59 -13.97 0.35
CA ILE A 49 -2.79 -15.41 0.59
C ILE A 49 -1.90 -16.25 -0.33
N THR A 50 -1.82 -15.91 -1.61
CA THR A 50 -0.96 -16.64 -2.57
C THR A 50 0.52 -16.43 -2.28
N GLY A 51 0.94 -15.25 -1.83
CA GLY A 51 2.31 -14.99 -1.38
C GLY A 51 2.69 -15.87 -0.20
N PHE A 52 1.84 -15.94 0.82
CA PHE A 52 2.07 -16.80 1.99
C PHE A 52 1.97 -18.30 1.66
N GLY A 53 1.30 -18.67 0.57
CA GLY A 53 1.28 -20.05 0.08
C GLY A 53 2.64 -20.59 -0.34
N SER A 54 3.60 -19.70 -0.63
CA SER A 54 4.99 -20.02 -0.97
C SER A 54 5.93 -19.93 0.24
N TYR A 55 5.39 -19.75 1.46
CA TYR A 55 6.19 -19.61 2.66
C TYR A 55 6.77 -20.97 3.08
N GLU A 56 8.08 -21.08 3.07
CA GLU A 56 8.82 -22.09 3.82
C GLU A 56 9.20 -21.50 5.16
N GLN A 57 9.19 -22.29 6.23
CA GLN A 57 9.42 -21.81 7.60
C GLN A 57 10.78 -21.14 7.75
N ASP A 58 10.85 -19.86 7.48
CA ASP A 58 12.02 -19.01 7.63
C ASP A 58 11.70 -17.82 8.54
N TYR A 59 12.05 -17.97 9.81
CA TYR A 59 11.83 -16.92 10.80
C TYR A 59 12.66 -15.65 10.53
N SER A 60 13.68 -15.72 9.65
CA SER A 60 14.46 -14.53 9.28
C SER A 60 13.60 -13.48 8.55
N LEU A 61 12.50 -13.89 7.91
CA LEU A 61 11.56 -13.00 7.26
C LEU A 61 10.85 -12.03 8.23
N PHE A 62 10.79 -12.34 9.53
CA PHE A 62 10.30 -11.39 10.53
C PHE A 62 11.19 -10.15 10.65
N ILE A 63 12.47 -10.26 10.32
CA ILE A 63 13.38 -9.12 10.24
C ILE A 63 12.88 -8.13 9.16
N VAL A 64 12.29 -8.62 8.08
CA VAL A 64 11.74 -7.78 7.00
C VAL A 64 10.53 -6.98 7.49
N VAL A 65 9.69 -7.55 8.37
CA VAL A 65 8.59 -6.83 9.04
C VAL A 65 9.14 -5.66 9.87
N LEU A 66 10.16 -5.97 10.69
CA LEU A 66 10.82 -4.94 11.50
C LEU A 66 11.46 -3.87 10.63
N LEU A 67 12.11 -4.27 9.53
CA LEU A 67 12.71 -3.35 8.57
C LEU A 67 11.65 -2.41 7.96
N GLY A 68 10.48 -2.93 7.56
CA GLY A 68 9.37 -2.12 7.05
C GLY A 68 8.90 -1.07 8.06
N ALA A 69 8.75 -1.47 9.32
CA ALA A 69 8.40 -0.56 10.40
C ALA A 69 9.48 0.51 10.65
N LEU A 70 10.75 0.11 10.71
CA LEU A 70 11.88 1.03 10.93
C LEU A 70 12.06 2.00 9.78
N CYS A 71 11.93 1.56 8.53
CA CYS A 71 12.00 2.43 7.37
C CYS A 71 10.89 3.49 7.41
N ASN A 72 9.66 3.11 7.76
CA ASN A 72 8.56 4.08 7.88
C ASN A 72 8.80 5.06 9.04
N ALA A 73 9.22 4.57 10.21
CA ALA A 73 9.59 5.43 11.34
C ALA A 73 10.72 6.41 10.98
N ALA A 74 11.75 5.95 10.25
CA ALA A 74 12.83 6.79 9.77
C ALA A 74 12.33 7.88 8.80
N MET A 75 11.39 7.55 7.91
CA MET A 75 10.79 8.54 7.01
C MET A 75 9.94 9.57 7.75
N ILE A 76 9.19 9.17 8.78
CA ILE A 76 8.48 10.11 9.66
C ILE A 76 9.46 11.04 10.37
N ALA A 77 10.55 10.49 10.92
CA ALA A 77 11.59 11.28 11.55
C ALA A 77 12.26 12.26 10.57
N ALA A 78 12.61 11.79 9.38
CA ALA A 78 13.17 12.63 8.31
C ALA A 78 12.20 13.75 7.92
N ALA A 79 10.92 13.41 7.70
CA ALA A 79 9.87 14.40 7.42
C ALA A 79 9.79 15.47 8.53
N TRP A 80 9.88 15.04 9.78
CA TRP A 80 9.86 15.92 10.94
C TRP A 80 11.00 16.94 10.93
N PHE A 81 12.23 16.49 10.66
CA PHE A 81 13.40 17.37 10.59
C PHE A 81 13.37 18.29 9.37
N ILE A 82 13.03 17.75 8.19
CA ILE A 82 12.98 18.51 6.93
C ILE A 82 11.94 19.62 7.02
N THR A 83 10.78 19.34 7.64
CA THR A 83 9.66 20.29 7.72
C THR A 83 9.67 21.17 8.96
N ALA A 84 10.71 21.11 9.78
CA ALA A 84 10.78 21.83 11.05
C ALA A 84 10.58 23.36 10.92
N ARG A 85 10.97 23.94 9.77
CA ARG A 85 10.85 25.36 9.45
C ARG A 85 9.72 25.70 8.47
N SER A 86 8.95 24.71 8.03
CA SER A 86 7.86 24.92 7.08
C SER A 86 6.62 25.51 7.76
N ALA A 87 5.78 26.21 6.98
CA ALA A 87 4.48 26.67 7.46
C ALA A 87 3.64 25.47 7.95
N ARG A 88 2.81 25.70 8.97
CA ARG A 88 2.04 24.64 9.66
C ARG A 88 1.27 23.70 8.69
N LYS A 89 0.54 24.28 7.73
CA LYS A 89 -0.24 23.50 6.77
C LYS A 89 0.65 22.61 5.90
N GLU A 90 1.75 23.18 5.42
CA GLU A 90 2.75 22.48 4.61
C GLU A 90 3.41 21.35 5.41
N ARG A 91 3.77 21.63 6.65
CA ARG A 91 4.37 20.65 7.57
C ARG A 91 3.44 19.46 7.80
N ILE A 92 2.17 19.70 8.10
CA ILE A 92 1.18 18.64 8.30
C ILE A 92 1.05 17.79 7.02
N PHE A 93 0.91 18.43 5.88
CA PHE A 93 0.82 17.73 4.60
C PHE A 93 2.03 16.83 4.34
N GLN A 94 3.23 17.35 4.52
CA GLN A 94 4.46 16.61 4.28
C GLN A 94 4.68 15.47 5.29
N LEU A 95 4.30 15.65 6.56
CA LEU A 95 4.36 14.60 7.57
C LEU A 95 3.46 13.39 7.24
N PHE A 96 2.36 13.59 6.51
CA PHE A 96 1.53 12.50 6.02
C PHE A 96 1.98 11.97 4.64
N ALA A 97 2.49 12.83 3.78
CA ALA A 97 2.82 12.47 2.40
C ALA A 97 4.14 11.71 2.27
N LEU A 98 5.19 12.12 3.03
CA LEU A 98 6.53 11.53 2.91
C LEU A 98 6.61 10.07 3.37
N PRO A 99 5.98 9.63 4.47
CA PRO A 99 6.00 8.22 4.88
C PRO A 99 4.96 7.35 4.18
N GLY A 100 4.26 7.87 3.19
CA GLY A 100 3.16 7.18 2.50
C GLY A 100 3.63 6.15 1.47
N TYR A 101 4.15 4.99 1.89
CA TYR A 101 4.49 3.91 0.97
C TYR A 101 3.26 3.23 0.37
N GLN A 102 3.23 3.12 -0.97
CA GLN A 102 2.19 2.42 -1.71
C GLN A 102 2.66 1.00 -2.08
N ILE A 103 2.82 0.13 -1.07
CA ILE A 103 3.43 -1.19 -1.25
C ILE A 103 2.43 -2.17 -1.85
N GLY A 104 1.27 -2.37 -1.23
CA GLY A 104 0.28 -3.35 -1.66
C GLY A 104 -0.30 -3.09 -3.05
N THR A 105 -0.50 -1.83 -3.43
CA THR A 105 -1.10 -1.46 -4.71
C THR A 105 -0.09 -1.18 -5.82
N PHE A 106 1.15 -0.80 -5.50
CA PHE A 106 2.16 -0.48 -6.50
C PHE A 106 3.35 -1.45 -6.48
N THR A 107 4.03 -1.58 -5.34
CA THR A 107 5.27 -2.34 -5.25
C THR A 107 5.03 -3.84 -5.38
N LEU A 108 3.99 -4.37 -4.73
CA LEU A 108 3.68 -5.81 -4.70
C LEU A 108 3.40 -6.38 -6.10
N PRO A 109 2.54 -5.77 -6.94
CA PRO A 109 2.35 -6.23 -8.30
C PRO A 109 3.63 -6.21 -9.13
N TYR A 110 4.45 -5.18 -8.96
CA TYR A 110 5.68 -4.98 -9.70
C TYR A 110 6.75 -6.02 -9.31
N ILE A 111 6.99 -6.19 -8.01
CA ILE A 111 7.96 -7.15 -7.48
C ILE A 111 7.53 -8.59 -7.76
N GLY A 112 6.26 -8.92 -7.59
CA GLY A 112 5.72 -10.24 -7.91
C GLY A 112 5.93 -10.60 -9.38
N GLY A 113 5.85 -9.62 -10.26
CA GLY A 113 6.19 -9.77 -11.67
C GLY A 113 7.65 -10.12 -11.93
N ILE A 114 8.61 -9.62 -11.14
CA ILE A 114 10.05 -9.80 -11.34
C ILE A 114 10.57 -11.00 -10.57
N LEU A 115 10.27 -11.10 -9.29
CA LEU A 115 10.80 -12.07 -8.35
C LEU A 115 9.86 -13.25 -8.06
N GLY A 116 8.67 -13.26 -8.67
CA GLY A 116 7.70 -14.34 -8.50
C GLY A 116 7.11 -14.42 -7.07
N PRO A 117 6.62 -15.61 -6.66
CA PRO A 117 5.94 -15.79 -5.37
C PRO A 117 6.78 -15.40 -4.15
N TYR A 118 8.08 -15.67 -4.17
CA TYR A 118 8.98 -15.28 -3.08
C TYR A 118 9.09 -13.76 -2.95
N GLY A 119 9.16 -13.04 -4.06
CA GLY A 119 9.13 -11.57 -4.07
C GLY A 119 7.83 -11.01 -3.51
N ILE A 120 6.69 -11.64 -3.82
CA ILE A 120 5.39 -11.29 -3.22
C ILE A 120 5.45 -11.46 -1.70
N LEU A 121 5.95 -12.62 -1.22
CA LEU A 121 6.06 -12.90 0.20
C LEU A 121 6.90 -11.85 0.94
N VAL A 122 8.13 -11.59 0.47
CA VAL A 122 9.04 -10.60 1.09
C VAL A 122 8.40 -9.21 1.10
N THR A 123 7.74 -8.83 -0.01
CA THR A 123 7.02 -7.55 -0.10
C THR A 123 5.85 -7.47 0.89
N CYS A 124 5.10 -8.56 1.06
CA CYS A 124 4.03 -8.66 2.06
C CYS A 124 4.57 -8.51 3.49
N MET A 125 5.70 -9.15 3.81
CA MET A 125 6.35 -8.99 5.12
C MET A 125 6.77 -7.55 5.39
N PHE A 126 7.37 -6.88 4.40
CA PHE A 126 7.73 -5.47 4.51
C PHE A 126 6.47 -4.58 4.68
N ASP A 127 5.43 -4.83 3.90
CA ASP A 127 4.19 -4.06 3.94
C ASP A 127 3.44 -4.24 5.27
N MET A 128 3.53 -5.41 5.88
CA MET A 128 2.97 -5.63 7.22
C MET A 128 3.57 -4.67 8.26
N GLY A 129 4.90 -4.48 8.24
CA GLY A 129 5.56 -3.50 9.10
C GLY A 129 5.16 -2.05 8.78
N ASN A 130 5.06 -1.73 7.49
CA ASN A 130 4.60 -0.43 6.99
C ASN A 130 3.13 -0.15 7.36
N ALA A 131 2.26 -1.15 7.31
CA ALA A 131 0.82 -1.01 7.53
C ALA A 131 0.48 -0.49 8.94
N LEU A 132 1.31 -0.77 9.95
CA LEU A 132 1.16 -0.20 11.30
C LEU A 132 1.15 1.34 11.27
N PHE A 133 1.99 1.93 10.44
CA PHE A 133 2.07 3.38 10.28
C PHE A 133 1.03 3.90 9.28
N ALA A 134 0.90 3.25 8.13
CA ALA A 134 -0.02 3.65 7.07
C ALA A 134 -1.48 3.63 7.53
N CYS A 135 -1.89 2.64 8.35
CA CYS A 135 -3.26 2.50 8.83
C CYS A 135 -3.61 3.37 10.05
N GLY A 136 -2.64 4.05 10.67
CA GLY A 136 -2.97 4.91 11.81
C GLY A 136 -1.78 5.40 12.62
N GLY A 137 -0.64 4.71 12.61
CA GLY A 137 0.55 5.08 13.40
C GLY A 137 1.07 6.47 13.05
N THR A 138 1.16 6.80 11.77
CA THR A 138 1.54 8.15 11.31
C THR A 138 0.58 9.21 11.85
N TYR A 139 -0.73 8.95 11.79
CA TYR A 139 -1.73 9.86 12.35
C TYR A 139 -1.54 10.04 13.86
N ALA A 140 -1.32 8.95 14.60
CA ALA A 140 -1.07 9.01 16.05
C ALA A 140 0.13 9.88 16.39
N ILE A 141 1.26 9.70 15.68
CA ILE A 141 2.50 10.46 15.91
C ILE A 141 2.30 11.93 15.54
N VAL A 142 1.70 12.20 14.39
CA VAL A 142 1.52 13.58 13.90
C VAL A 142 0.53 14.34 14.77
N SER A 143 -0.61 13.74 15.16
CA SER A 143 -1.61 14.39 16.01
C SER A 143 -1.16 14.59 17.46
N ALA A 144 -0.23 13.78 17.97
CA ALA A 144 0.37 13.95 19.27
C ALA A 144 1.40 15.09 19.32
N SER A 145 1.82 15.60 18.16
CA SER A 145 2.83 16.63 18.05
C SER A 145 2.32 18.02 18.48
N PRO A 146 3.13 18.79 19.22
CA PRO A 146 2.85 20.20 19.47
C PRO A 146 2.73 21.06 18.20
N ALA A 147 3.35 20.60 17.09
CA ALA A 147 3.27 21.29 15.80
C ALA A 147 1.87 21.25 15.17
N VAL A 148 0.97 20.41 15.68
CA VAL A 148 -0.40 20.20 15.19
C VAL A 148 -1.41 20.56 16.29
N GLU A 149 -1.20 21.72 16.96
CA GLU A 149 -2.17 22.24 17.95
C GLU A 149 -3.56 22.37 17.31
N GLY A 150 -4.59 21.78 17.97
CA GLY A 150 -5.97 21.80 17.52
C GLY A 150 -6.37 20.66 16.57
N ALA A 151 -5.50 19.69 16.27
CA ALA A 151 -5.94 18.44 15.69
C ALA A 151 -6.72 17.63 16.74
N GLU A 152 -7.88 17.11 16.35
CA GLU A 152 -8.64 16.18 17.19
C GLU A 152 -7.75 14.97 17.48
N ARG A 153 -7.35 14.80 18.73
CA ARG A 153 -6.58 13.62 19.15
C ARG A 153 -7.55 12.44 19.19
N LEU A 154 -7.43 11.56 18.23
CA LEU A 154 -8.19 10.31 18.28
C LEU A 154 -7.70 9.49 19.49
N PRO A 155 -8.63 8.94 20.27
CA PRO A 155 -8.27 8.03 21.36
C PRO A 155 -7.53 6.79 20.78
N VAL A 156 -6.56 6.27 21.53
CA VAL A 156 -5.76 5.10 21.12
C VAL A 156 -6.65 3.93 20.67
N LYS A 157 -7.79 3.73 21.33
CA LYS A 157 -8.78 2.71 20.95
C LYS A 157 -9.28 2.88 19.52
N GLU A 158 -9.54 4.12 19.09
CA GLU A 158 -10.01 4.41 17.75
C GLU A 158 -8.91 4.21 16.70
N LEU A 159 -7.67 4.53 17.04
CA LEU A 159 -6.49 4.25 16.19
C LEU A 159 -6.30 2.75 15.99
N ILE A 160 -6.34 1.97 17.08
CA ILE A 160 -6.26 0.51 17.03
C ILE A 160 -7.40 -0.04 16.17
N LYS A 161 -8.63 0.42 16.38
CA LYS A 161 -9.79 0.02 15.58
C LYS A 161 -9.59 0.30 14.09
N ARG A 162 -9.04 1.45 13.70
CA ARG A 162 -8.75 1.79 12.31
C ARG A 162 -7.73 0.85 11.69
N VAL A 163 -6.62 0.57 12.38
CA VAL A 163 -5.60 -0.38 11.92
C VAL A 163 -6.21 -1.76 11.68
N PHE A 164 -6.95 -2.28 12.66
CA PHE A 164 -7.59 -3.60 12.58
C PHE A 164 -8.88 -3.64 11.74
N SER A 165 -9.34 -2.51 11.20
CA SER A 165 -10.50 -2.47 10.30
C SER A 165 -10.12 -2.63 8.82
N THR A 166 -8.83 -2.57 8.48
CA THR A 166 -8.39 -2.73 7.08
C THR A 166 -8.25 -4.21 6.72
N VAL A 167 -8.93 -4.63 5.66
CA VAL A 167 -8.93 -6.04 5.24
C VAL A 167 -7.52 -6.57 4.96
N PRO A 168 -6.64 -5.87 4.23
CA PRO A 168 -5.28 -6.35 4.00
C PRO A 168 -4.49 -6.58 5.28
N PHE A 169 -4.61 -5.68 6.26
CA PHE A 169 -3.90 -5.82 7.54
C PHE A 169 -4.38 -7.03 8.33
N LEU A 170 -5.70 -7.28 8.37
CA LEU A 170 -6.25 -8.49 8.98
C LEU A 170 -5.72 -9.75 8.31
N ILE A 171 -5.67 -9.78 6.98
CA ILE A 171 -5.15 -10.94 6.25
C ILE A 171 -3.66 -11.14 6.53
N TYR A 172 -2.86 -10.07 6.62
CA TYR A 172 -1.45 -10.17 7.04
C TYR A 172 -1.32 -10.82 8.43
N ILE A 173 -2.09 -10.37 9.41
CA ILE A 173 -2.05 -10.92 10.77
C ILE A 173 -2.47 -12.40 10.76
N ILE A 174 -3.59 -12.73 10.11
CA ILE A 174 -4.08 -14.12 10.03
C ILE A 174 -3.05 -15.01 9.35
N ALA A 175 -2.53 -14.61 8.19
CA ALA A 175 -1.53 -15.38 7.45
C ALA A 175 -0.25 -15.57 8.29
N MET A 176 0.22 -14.51 8.96
CA MET A 176 1.40 -14.56 9.82
C MET A 176 1.21 -15.53 11.00
N VAL A 177 0.09 -15.43 11.71
CA VAL A 177 -0.21 -16.36 12.82
C VAL A 177 -0.30 -17.78 12.30
N TRP A 178 -0.95 -18.00 11.15
CA TRP A 178 -1.12 -19.30 10.53
C TRP A 178 0.23 -19.97 10.23
N VAL A 179 1.12 -19.26 9.54
CA VAL A 179 2.44 -19.80 9.20
C VAL A 179 3.37 -19.93 10.42
N SER A 180 3.21 -19.05 11.44
CA SER A 180 3.99 -19.13 12.68
C SER A 180 3.64 -20.37 13.52
N LEU A 181 2.40 -20.87 13.38
CA LEU A 181 1.97 -22.13 13.98
C LEU A 181 2.45 -23.36 13.18
N GLY A 182 3.25 -23.17 12.13
CA GLY A 182 3.73 -24.26 11.28
C GLY A 182 2.67 -24.81 10.32
N LEU A 183 1.55 -24.11 10.16
CA LEU A 183 0.46 -24.54 9.29
C LEU A 183 0.70 -24.04 7.86
N THR A 184 0.51 -24.91 6.89
CA THR A 184 0.53 -24.55 5.47
C THR A 184 -0.81 -23.98 5.03
N VAL A 185 -0.80 -23.05 4.06
CA VAL A 185 -2.03 -22.52 3.48
C VAL A 185 -2.73 -23.66 2.74
N PRO A 186 -4.03 -23.93 3.01
CA PRO A 186 -4.76 -25.03 2.36
C PRO A 186 -4.78 -24.92 0.84
N GLY A 187 -4.52 -26.02 0.14
CA GLY A 187 -4.42 -26.04 -1.33
C GLY A 187 -5.68 -25.54 -2.04
N TRP A 188 -6.87 -25.85 -1.52
CA TRP A 188 -8.13 -25.34 -2.09
C TRP A 188 -8.23 -23.81 -2.01
N LEU A 189 -7.70 -23.21 -0.93
CA LEU A 189 -7.69 -21.75 -0.76
C LEU A 189 -6.71 -21.10 -1.75
N LEU A 190 -5.56 -21.72 -2.01
CA LEU A 190 -4.61 -21.25 -3.01
C LEU A 190 -5.20 -21.32 -4.42
N VAL A 191 -5.91 -22.39 -4.76
CA VAL A 191 -6.59 -22.53 -6.05
C VAL A 191 -7.63 -21.42 -6.28
N LEU A 192 -8.39 -21.05 -5.25
CA LEU A 192 -9.35 -19.95 -5.33
C LEU A 192 -8.68 -18.58 -5.33
N ALA A 193 -7.64 -18.38 -4.54
CA ALA A 193 -6.97 -17.09 -4.39
C ALA A 193 -6.07 -16.76 -5.60
N ALA A 194 -5.46 -17.75 -6.24
CA ALA A 194 -4.48 -17.51 -7.31
C ALA A 194 -5.00 -16.66 -8.48
N PRO A 195 -6.14 -16.94 -9.12
CA PRO A 195 -6.64 -16.12 -10.22
C PRO A 195 -7.05 -14.72 -9.76
N ILE A 196 -7.60 -14.59 -8.55
CA ILE A 196 -8.02 -13.30 -7.97
C ILE A 196 -6.79 -12.47 -7.63
N GLY A 197 -5.78 -13.08 -7.01
CA GLY A 197 -4.52 -12.42 -6.65
C GLY A 197 -3.72 -11.99 -7.87
N ALA A 198 -3.73 -12.79 -8.96
CA ALA A 198 -3.10 -12.43 -10.22
C ALA A 198 -3.71 -11.16 -10.86
N ALA A 199 -5.01 -10.93 -10.67
CA ALA A 199 -5.69 -9.73 -11.16
C ALA A 199 -5.26 -8.46 -10.40
N ASN A 200 -4.64 -8.57 -9.21
CA ASN A 200 -4.25 -7.41 -8.39
C ASN A 200 -3.32 -6.45 -9.15
N ALA A 201 -2.38 -6.98 -9.92
CA ALA A 201 -1.45 -6.17 -10.70
C ALA A 201 -2.18 -5.26 -11.70
N PHE A 202 -3.14 -5.82 -12.45
CA PHE A 202 -3.93 -5.06 -13.41
C PHE A 202 -4.82 -4.04 -12.70
N VAL A 203 -5.62 -4.47 -11.72
CA VAL A 203 -6.59 -3.60 -11.03
C VAL A 203 -5.89 -2.44 -10.34
N ALA A 204 -4.77 -2.69 -9.66
CA ALA A 204 -4.00 -1.67 -8.96
C ALA A 204 -3.39 -0.63 -9.92
N MET A 205 -2.72 -1.06 -10.99
CA MET A 205 -2.12 -0.14 -11.97
C MET A 205 -3.18 0.64 -12.72
N PHE A 206 -4.29 0.00 -13.08
CA PHE A 206 -5.42 0.62 -13.75
C PHE A 206 -6.07 1.71 -12.86
N MET A 207 -6.29 1.39 -11.59
CA MET A 207 -6.80 2.33 -10.58
C MET A 207 -5.90 3.56 -10.45
N ILE A 208 -4.57 3.38 -10.38
CA ILE A 208 -3.61 4.48 -10.34
C ILE A 208 -3.78 5.38 -11.57
N GLY A 209 -3.94 4.78 -12.76
CA GLY A 209 -4.20 5.52 -13.99
C GLY A 209 -5.48 6.38 -13.90
N MET A 210 -6.56 5.80 -13.34
CA MET A 210 -7.81 6.54 -13.14
C MET A 210 -7.69 7.68 -12.13
N MET A 211 -6.78 7.59 -11.15
CA MET A 211 -6.55 8.65 -10.17
C MET A 211 -5.82 9.87 -10.75
N ILE A 212 -5.07 9.72 -11.84
CA ILE A 212 -4.28 10.81 -12.41
C ILE A 212 -5.21 11.89 -12.95
N GLU A 213 -5.02 13.12 -12.46
CA GLU A 213 -5.64 14.35 -12.99
C GLU A 213 -4.54 15.30 -13.45
N ILE A 214 -4.35 15.41 -14.77
CA ILE A 214 -3.47 16.40 -15.34
C ILE A 214 -4.27 17.70 -15.47
N ARG A 215 -4.12 18.59 -14.49
CA ARG A 215 -4.64 19.96 -14.57
C ARG A 215 -3.52 20.87 -15.11
N PRO A 216 -3.79 21.71 -16.10
CA PRO A 216 -2.83 22.75 -16.47
C PRO A 216 -2.63 23.66 -15.26
N VAL A 217 -1.37 23.82 -14.81
CA VAL A 217 -1.02 24.75 -13.75
C VAL A 217 -1.32 26.16 -14.27
N SER A 218 -2.40 26.76 -13.79
CA SER A 218 -2.68 28.17 -14.06
C SER A 218 -1.70 29.01 -13.24
N TYR A 219 -0.74 29.62 -13.92
CA TYR A 219 0.27 30.51 -13.33
C TYR A 219 -0.32 31.86 -12.82
N THR A 220 -1.65 31.98 -12.70
CA THR A 220 -2.34 33.22 -12.34
C THR A 220 -2.25 33.60 -10.86
N HIS A 221 -1.55 32.84 -10.00
CA HIS A 221 -1.40 33.14 -8.58
C HIS A 221 0.05 33.43 -8.12
N LEU A 222 0.95 33.77 -9.05
CA LEU A 222 2.29 34.27 -8.72
C LEU A 222 2.37 35.79 -8.95
N ARG A 223 1.47 36.56 -8.31
CA ARG A 223 1.63 38.00 -8.10
C ARG A 223 1.19 38.37 -6.69
#